data_562b98cae4e9521f2293b544777bcd33
#
_entry.id   562b98cae4e9521f2293b544777bcd33
#
_cell.length_a   1.000
_cell.length_b   1.000
_cell.length_c   1.000
_cell.angle_alpha   90.00
_cell.angle_beta   90.00
_cell.angle_gamma   90.00
#
_symmetry.space_group_name_H-M   'P 1'
#
loop_
_entity.id
_entity.type
_entity.pdbx_description
1 polymer ?
#
loop_
_entity_poly.entity_id
_entity_poly.type
_entity_poly.pdbx_seq_one_letter_code
_entity_poly.pdbx_strand_id
1 'polypeptide(L)'
;TYILLPLFIILALAVIFLGIRFLSSRVGSDDETAQVQQEASDDEIKEDASADAAANEPTAAPEGTVAPEKVPLEKEAYPEVTTVIQTYYTALGNKDTAGIKSVVDSLDATEEAKITKDPYIEDYGDVETYTVEGPSEGTYVVFARYTYKFKDIDTAVPGLSQLYVCTDEDGKLYIATREQDQHTQEYIENTLDLQEVQELREEVEADYETALESDENLRDFIENIGVGTSKAASAAEGDQLTVKSDCNVRSEPSEEGEILGKLGEGQQVTKMGSEGDWIEITYEEQTGYVRSDLFE
;
A
#
# COMPACT_ATOMS: atom_id res chain seq x y z
N THR A 1 0.59 -3.88 -19.48
CA THR A 1 1.18 -3.07 -18.41
C THR A 1 0.03 -2.42 -17.68
N TYR A 2 -0.50 -3.09 -16.69
CA TYR A 2 -1.57 -2.59 -15.84
C TYR A 2 -0.94 -1.97 -14.61
N ILE A 3 -1.11 -0.67 -14.45
CA ILE A 3 -0.51 0.12 -13.38
C ILE A 3 -1.64 0.61 -12.51
N LEU A 4 -1.63 0.05 -11.37
CA LEU A 4 -1.76 0.54 -10.00
C LEU A 4 -2.24 2.00 -9.88
N LEU A 5 -3.56 2.19 -9.89
CA LEU A 5 -4.21 3.37 -9.35
C LEU A 5 -5.33 2.96 -8.40
N PRO A 6 -5.65 3.81 -7.47
CA PRO A 6 -5.11 3.88 -6.12
C PRO A 6 -5.63 2.75 -5.27
N LEU A 7 -4.82 1.79 -5.16
CA LEU A 7 -4.72 0.90 -4.02
C LEU A 7 -4.57 1.68 -2.69
N PHE A 8 -4.71 3.02 -2.73
CA PHE A 8 -4.42 3.87 -1.57
C PHE A 8 -5.41 3.69 -0.42
N ILE A 9 -6.65 3.32 -0.66
CA ILE A 9 -7.59 3.00 0.43
C ILE A 9 -7.31 1.61 1.01
N ILE A 10 -6.89 0.65 0.17
CA ILE A 10 -6.48 -0.70 0.60
C ILE A 10 -5.01 -0.71 1.02
N LEU A 11 -4.16 0.18 0.48
CA LEU A 11 -2.74 0.27 0.82
C LEU A 11 -2.51 0.92 2.20
N ALA A 12 -3.39 1.79 2.68
CA ALA A 12 -3.34 2.24 4.07
C ALA A 12 -3.47 1.04 5.04
N LEU A 13 -4.35 0.08 4.74
CA LEU A 13 -4.44 -1.17 5.50
C LEU A 13 -3.27 -2.12 5.22
N ALA A 14 -2.75 -2.19 3.99
CA ALA A 14 -1.68 -3.10 3.61
C ALA A 14 -0.27 -2.62 3.99
N VAL A 15 -0.02 -1.31 4.03
CA VAL A 15 1.28 -0.76 4.48
C VAL A 15 1.45 -0.95 5.99
N ILE A 16 0.37 -0.83 6.76
CA ILE A 16 0.39 -1.17 8.20
C ILE A 16 0.65 -2.69 8.36
N PHE A 17 0.02 -3.55 7.57
CA PHE A 17 0.19 -5.01 7.64
C PHE A 17 1.56 -5.51 7.14
N LEU A 18 2.15 -4.90 6.11
CA LEU A 18 3.51 -5.22 5.64
C LEU A 18 4.60 -4.70 6.60
N GLY A 19 4.37 -3.57 7.27
CA GLY A 19 5.27 -3.04 8.31
C GLY A 19 5.37 -3.98 9.50
N ILE A 20 4.27 -4.50 10.00
CA ILE A 20 4.23 -5.44 11.14
C ILE A 20 4.90 -6.77 10.80
N ARG A 21 4.74 -7.31 9.59
CA ARG A 21 5.43 -8.54 9.16
C ARG A 21 6.92 -8.35 8.94
N PHE A 22 7.37 -7.16 8.55
CA PHE A 22 8.79 -6.89 8.35
C PHE A 22 9.54 -6.68 9.68
N LEU A 23 8.89 -6.14 10.71
CA LEU A 23 9.47 -6.05 12.05
C LEU A 23 9.55 -7.43 12.75
N SER A 24 8.53 -8.29 12.59
CA SER A 24 8.55 -9.65 13.17
C SER A 24 9.60 -10.58 12.58
N SER A 25 10.11 -10.32 11.37
CA SER A 25 11.16 -11.14 10.74
C SER A 25 12.59 -10.70 11.07
N ARG A 26 12.78 -9.61 11.83
CA ARG A 26 14.11 -9.14 12.27
C ARG A 26 14.48 -9.53 13.70
N VAL A 27 13.60 -10.16 14.45
CA VAL A 27 13.89 -10.69 15.79
C VAL A 27 14.00 -12.22 15.72
N GLY A 28 15.16 -12.69 15.32
CA GLY A 28 15.47 -14.12 15.44
C GLY A 28 16.48 -14.63 14.43
N SER A 29 17.74 -14.29 14.62
CA SER A 29 18.90 -15.20 14.41
C SER A 29 20.21 -14.48 14.69
N ASP A 30 20.56 -14.44 15.96
CA ASP A 30 21.96 -14.48 16.37
C ASP A 30 22.22 -15.91 16.83
N ASP A 31 23.17 -16.50 16.23
CA ASP A 31 24.26 -17.37 16.69
C ASP A 31 24.57 -18.48 15.69
N GLU A 32 25.71 -18.52 15.12
CA GLU A 32 26.83 -19.35 15.42
C GLU A 32 27.99 -19.24 14.39
N THR A 33 29.12 -19.09 14.96
CA THR A 33 30.49 -19.09 14.43
C THR A 33 30.86 -20.28 13.54
N ALA A 34 31.63 -20.02 12.45
CA ALA A 34 32.75 -20.89 12.07
C ALA A 34 33.78 -20.13 11.24
N GLN A 35 34.98 -20.08 11.78
CA GLN A 35 36.25 -19.70 11.15
C GLN A 35 36.60 -20.70 10.04
N VAL A 36 37.39 -20.28 9.06
CA VAL A 36 38.73 -20.83 8.71
C VAL A 36 39.15 -20.39 7.30
N GLN A 37 40.27 -19.75 7.29
CA GLN A 37 41.53 -19.82 6.53
C GLN A 37 41.67 -19.04 5.23
N GLN A 38 42.61 -18.26 5.36
CA GLN A 38 43.63 -17.52 4.61
C GLN A 38 44.41 -18.42 3.64
N GLU A 39 44.62 -17.97 2.41
CA GLU A 39 45.89 -18.18 1.72
C GLU A 39 46.19 -17.04 0.74
N ALA A 40 47.38 -16.52 0.89
CA ALA A 40 48.00 -15.49 0.09
C ALA A 40 48.75 -16.08 -1.10
N SER A 41 48.86 -15.32 -2.19
CA SER A 41 50.05 -15.35 -3.00
C SER A 41 50.28 -14.04 -3.73
N ASP A 42 51.42 -13.44 -3.45
CA ASP A 42 52.08 -12.36 -4.16
C ASP A 42 52.38 -12.73 -5.62
N ASP A 43 52.37 -11.74 -6.51
CA ASP A 43 53.47 -11.56 -7.46
C ASP A 43 53.51 -10.10 -7.99
N GLU A 44 54.66 -9.48 -7.75
CA GLU A 44 55.10 -8.20 -8.35
C GLU A 44 55.43 -8.37 -9.81
N ILE A 45 55.38 -7.29 -10.64
CA ILE A 45 56.49 -6.79 -11.53
C ILE A 45 56.10 -5.44 -12.18
N LYS A 46 56.83 -4.39 -11.76
CA LYS A 46 57.46 -3.23 -12.41
C LYS A 46 56.96 -2.60 -13.71
N GLU A 47 56.80 -1.27 -13.57
CA GLU A 47 57.20 -0.10 -14.37
C GLU A 47 57.54 -0.25 -15.87
N ASP A 48 56.96 0.61 -16.71
CA ASP A 48 57.73 1.62 -17.43
C ASP A 48 56.85 2.79 -17.94
N ALA A 49 57.46 3.97 -17.98
CA ALA A 49 56.90 5.27 -18.31
C ALA A 49 56.98 5.56 -19.81
N SER A 50 55.99 6.26 -20.36
CA SER A 50 56.23 7.32 -21.33
C SER A 50 55.03 8.21 -21.54
N ALA A 51 55.25 9.53 -21.53
CA ALA A 51 54.32 10.61 -21.75
C ALA A 51 53.89 10.72 -23.20
N ASP A 52 52.62 11.08 -23.43
CA ASP A 52 52.30 12.13 -24.42
C ASP A 52 50.93 12.78 -24.13
N ALA A 53 50.89 14.08 -24.33
CA ALA A 53 49.79 14.96 -23.98
C ALA A 53 48.80 15.07 -25.16
N ALA A 54 47.54 14.81 -24.89
CA ALA A 54 46.45 15.30 -25.73
C ALA A 54 45.23 15.69 -24.88
N ALA A 55 44.77 16.92 -25.08
CA ALA A 55 43.65 17.53 -24.41
C ALA A 55 42.40 16.68 -24.52
N ASN A 56 41.76 16.41 -23.39
CA ASN A 56 40.39 15.91 -23.31
C ASN A 56 39.58 16.93 -22.54
N GLU A 57 38.49 17.36 -23.21
CA GLU A 57 37.38 18.05 -22.61
C GLU A 57 36.80 17.21 -21.43
N PRO A 58 36.32 17.85 -20.37
CA PRO A 58 35.71 17.12 -19.28
C PRO A 58 34.37 16.55 -19.72
N THR A 59 34.32 15.27 -20.00
CA THR A 59 33.08 14.52 -20.01
C THR A 59 32.45 14.61 -18.62
N ALA A 60 31.29 15.24 -18.53
CA ALA A 60 30.51 15.28 -17.31
C ALA A 60 30.30 13.84 -16.80
N ALA A 61 30.75 13.60 -15.58
CA ALA A 61 30.39 12.40 -14.84
C ALA A 61 28.86 12.37 -14.69
N PRO A 62 28.20 11.20 -14.68
CA PRO A 62 26.79 11.14 -14.35
C PRO A 62 26.63 11.73 -12.94
N GLU A 63 25.77 12.76 -12.85
CA GLU A 63 25.41 13.36 -11.57
C GLU A 63 24.89 12.25 -10.67
N GLY A 64 25.61 11.96 -9.60
CA GLY A 64 25.21 11.04 -8.58
C GLY A 64 23.89 11.52 -7.99
N THR A 65 23.03 10.57 -7.70
CA THR A 65 21.77 10.74 -6.96
C THR A 65 22.03 11.62 -5.75
N VAL A 66 21.65 12.88 -5.84
CA VAL A 66 21.73 13.82 -4.72
C VAL A 66 20.65 13.36 -3.75
N ALA A 67 21.07 12.90 -2.57
CA ALA A 67 20.14 12.75 -1.46
C ALA A 67 19.39 14.07 -1.30
N PRO A 68 18.07 14.08 -1.10
CA PRO A 68 17.33 15.31 -1.00
C PRO A 68 17.97 16.18 0.09
N GLU A 69 18.43 17.36 -0.30
CA GLU A 69 18.82 18.39 0.61
C GLU A 69 17.64 18.58 1.55
N LYS A 70 17.88 18.61 2.88
CA LYS A 70 16.89 18.62 3.96
C LYS A 70 15.67 19.49 3.62
N VAL A 71 14.70 18.92 2.92
CA VAL A 71 13.44 19.60 2.63
C VAL A 71 12.57 19.40 3.88
N PRO A 72 12.16 20.47 4.57
CA PRO A 72 11.41 20.33 5.81
C PRO A 72 10.03 19.76 5.55
N LEU A 73 9.56 18.89 6.43
CA LEU A 73 8.17 18.47 6.50
C LEU A 73 7.39 19.52 7.30
N GLU A 74 6.50 20.25 6.66
CA GLU A 74 5.80 21.38 7.27
C GLU A 74 4.33 21.07 7.53
N LYS A 75 3.92 21.14 8.80
CA LYS A 75 2.52 20.92 9.18
C LYS A 75 1.67 22.13 8.80
N GLU A 76 0.62 21.91 8.00
CA GLU A 76 -0.41 22.90 7.59
C GLU A 76 0.14 24.23 7.04
N ALA A 77 1.37 24.21 6.50
CA ALA A 77 2.02 25.40 6.00
C ALA A 77 1.46 25.93 4.67
N TYR A 78 0.73 25.08 3.94
CA TYR A 78 0.16 25.38 2.62
C TYR A 78 -1.37 25.30 2.66
N PRO A 79 -2.10 26.37 3.04
CA PRO A 79 -3.55 26.34 3.26
C PRO A 79 -4.37 25.93 2.03
N GLU A 80 -3.89 26.25 0.83
CA GLU A 80 -4.56 25.87 -0.42
C GLU A 80 -4.42 24.38 -0.68
N VAL A 81 -3.26 23.78 -0.43
CA VAL A 81 -3.00 22.35 -0.48
C VAL A 81 -3.87 21.63 0.57
N THR A 82 -3.85 22.11 1.81
CA THR A 82 -4.70 21.59 2.89
C THR A 82 -6.17 21.58 2.49
N THR A 83 -6.67 22.63 1.84
CA THR A 83 -8.05 22.71 1.37
C THR A 83 -8.39 21.62 0.34
N VAL A 84 -7.50 21.34 -0.60
CA VAL A 84 -7.68 20.28 -1.60
C VAL A 84 -7.76 18.91 -0.92
N ILE A 85 -6.85 18.62 0.01
CA ILE A 85 -6.83 17.36 0.75
C ILE A 85 -8.08 17.19 1.62
N GLN A 86 -8.49 18.22 2.36
CA GLN A 86 -9.72 18.18 3.17
C GLN A 86 -10.97 17.99 2.31
N THR A 87 -11.02 18.63 1.13
CA THR A 87 -12.12 18.44 0.17
C THR A 87 -12.18 17.00 -0.32
N TYR A 88 -11.02 16.41 -0.62
CA TYR A 88 -10.92 15.01 -1.05
C TYR A 88 -11.46 14.04 0.01
N TYR A 89 -11.00 14.13 1.26
CA TYR A 89 -11.45 13.23 2.33
C TYR A 89 -12.91 13.47 2.71
N THR A 90 -13.38 14.72 2.71
CA THR A 90 -14.80 15.02 2.93
C THR A 90 -15.67 14.40 1.84
N ALA A 91 -15.25 14.48 0.58
CA ALA A 91 -15.96 13.87 -0.53
C ALA A 91 -15.92 12.33 -0.48
N LEU A 92 -14.80 11.72 -0.05
CA LEU A 92 -14.72 10.28 0.20
C LEU A 92 -15.72 9.82 1.27
N GLY A 93 -15.77 10.47 2.43
CA GLY A 93 -16.70 10.14 3.51
C GLY A 93 -18.15 10.23 3.05
N ASN A 94 -18.47 11.23 2.25
CA ASN A 94 -19.81 11.42 1.68
C ASN A 94 -20.10 10.54 0.45
N LYS A 95 -19.12 9.78 -0.05
CA LYS A 95 -19.19 9.03 -1.31
C LYS A 95 -19.55 9.93 -2.51
N ASP A 96 -19.15 11.21 -2.43
CA ASP A 96 -19.39 12.23 -3.44
C ASP A 96 -18.32 12.18 -4.53
N THR A 97 -18.56 11.36 -5.54
CA THR A 97 -17.61 11.19 -6.67
C THR A 97 -17.46 12.47 -7.51
N ALA A 98 -18.45 13.37 -7.50
CA ALA A 98 -18.34 14.66 -8.18
C ALA A 98 -17.39 15.59 -7.40
N GLY A 99 -17.47 15.60 -6.07
CA GLY A 99 -16.54 16.30 -5.19
C GLY A 99 -15.11 15.79 -5.38
N ILE A 100 -14.91 14.48 -5.41
CA ILE A 100 -13.58 13.87 -5.66
C ILE A 100 -13.05 14.32 -7.03
N LYS A 101 -13.83 14.17 -8.11
CA LYS A 101 -13.44 14.60 -9.47
C LYS A 101 -13.08 16.10 -9.57
N SER A 102 -13.56 16.91 -8.64
CA SER A 102 -13.23 18.34 -8.62
C SER A 102 -11.80 18.65 -8.15
N VAL A 103 -11.17 17.69 -7.46
CA VAL A 103 -9.85 17.84 -6.81
C VAL A 103 -8.83 16.78 -7.21
N VAL A 104 -9.15 15.88 -8.13
CA VAL A 104 -8.21 14.91 -8.71
C VAL A 104 -8.10 15.11 -10.21
N ASP A 105 -7.00 14.67 -10.83
CA ASP A 105 -6.81 14.72 -12.28
C ASP A 105 -7.50 13.58 -13.03
N SER A 106 -7.82 12.47 -12.33
CA SER A 106 -8.53 11.33 -12.90
C SER A 106 -9.24 10.53 -11.82
N LEU A 107 -10.43 10.05 -12.13
CA LEU A 107 -11.16 9.03 -11.36
C LEU A 107 -11.91 8.17 -12.38
N ASP A 108 -11.48 6.93 -12.56
CA ASP A 108 -12.10 6.02 -13.51
C ASP A 108 -13.41 5.40 -12.95
N ALA A 109 -14.19 4.74 -13.83
CA ALA A 109 -15.48 4.17 -13.45
C ALA A 109 -15.35 3.01 -12.43
N THR A 110 -14.23 2.30 -12.42
CA THR A 110 -13.98 1.20 -11.48
C THR A 110 -13.75 1.74 -10.09
N GLU A 111 -12.93 2.80 -9.99
CA GLU A 111 -12.64 3.47 -8.73
C GLU A 111 -13.87 4.18 -8.18
N GLU A 112 -14.62 4.86 -9.05
CA GLU A 112 -15.90 5.47 -8.68
C GLU A 112 -16.89 4.43 -8.12
N ALA A 113 -16.93 3.24 -8.73
CA ALA A 113 -17.77 2.15 -8.25
C ALA A 113 -17.29 1.57 -6.90
N LYS A 114 -15.98 1.48 -6.66
CA LYS A 114 -15.41 1.06 -5.37
C LYS A 114 -15.79 2.04 -4.27
N ILE A 115 -15.61 3.33 -4.50
CA ILE A 115 -15.95 4.38 -3.52
C ILE A 115 -17.44 4.36 -3.18
N THR A 116 -18.32 4.34 -4.20
CA THR A 116 -19.77 4.37 -3.98
C THR A 116 -20.33 3.12 -3.35
N LYS A 117 -19.70 1.97 -3.60
CA LYS A 117 -20.15 0.66 -3.11
C LYS A 117 -19.41 0.19 -1.87
N ASP A 118 -18.44 0.97 -1.35
CA ASP A 118 -17.73 0.60 -0.14
C ASP A 118 -18.71 0.33 1.00
N PRO A 119 -18.78 -0.92 1.50
CA PRO A 119 -19.72 -1.29 2.55
C PRO A 119 -19.16 -1.01 3.95
N TYR A 120 -17.86 -0.72 4.07
CA TYR A 120 -17.16 -0.76 5.34
C TYR A 120 -16.94 0.61 5.97
N ILE A 121 -16.50 1.60 5.18
CA ILE A 121 -16.20 2.93 5.70
C ILE A 121 -17.46 3.77 5.80
N GLU A 122 -17.71 4.32 6.99
CA GLU A 122 -18.81 5.23 7.28
C GLU A 122 -18.43 6.69 7.04
N ASP A 123 -17.25 7.10 7.55
CA ASP A 123 -16.82 8.50 7.51
C ASP A 123 -15.30 8.64 7.56
N TYR A 124 -14.80 9.82 7.14
CA TYR A 124 -13.43 10.29 7.29
C TYR A 124 -13.43 11.62 8.03
N GLY A 125 -12.50 11.80 8.99
CA GLY A 125 -12.40 13.02 9.80
C GLY A 125 -10.96 13.37 10.17
N ASP A 126 -10.83 14.44 10.92
CA ASP A 126 -9.58 14.93 11.55
C ASP A 126 -8.38 14.98 10.58
N VAL A 127 -8.59 15.58 9.38
CA VAL A 127 -7.57 15.63 8.34
C VAL A 127 -6.55 16.73 8.63
N GLU A 128 -5.32 16.33 8.91
CA GLU A 128 -4.14 17.18 9.05
C GLU A 128 -3.17 16.93 7.89
N THR A 129 -2.50 17.99 7.41
CA THR A 129 -1.54 17.89 6.30
C THR A 129 -0.12 18.21 6.75
N TYR A 130 0.81 17.37 6.33
CA TYR A 130 2.24 17.57 6.50
C TYR A 130 2.84 17.55 5.09
N THR A 131 3.46 18.65 4.68
CA THR A 131 3.78 18.89 3.27
C THR A 131 5.27 19.10 3.08
N VAL A 132 5.80 18.46 2.03
CA VAL A 132 7.13 18.68 1.48
C VAL A 132 6.95 19.31 0.10
N GLU A 133 7.73 20.35 -0.25
CA GLU A 133 7.74 20.84 -1.63
C GLU A 133 8.15 19.73 -2.60
N GLY A 134 7.50 19.66 -3.74
CA GLY A 134 7.76 18.65 -4.75
C GLY A 134 8.99 18.94 -5.63
N PRO A 135 9.32 18.07 -6.57
CA PRO A 135 10.50 18.20 -7.42
C PRO A 135 10.38 19.35 -8.46
N SER A 136 9.18 19.88 -8.65
CA SER A 136 8.90 20.97 -9.57
C SER A 136 8.12 22.09 -8.88
N GLU A 137 8.25 23.31 -9.37
CA GLU A 137 7.52 24.47 -8.84
C GLU A 137 5.99 24.22 -8.90
N GLY A 138 5.30 24.50 -7.80
CA GLY A 138 3.85 24.30 -7.68
C GLY A 138 3.44 22.85 -7.50
N THR A 139 4.37 21.96 -7.13
CA THR A 139 4.07 20.56 -6.79
C THR A 139 4.42 20.29 -5.33
N TYR A 140 3.71 19.34 -4.72
CA TYR A 140 3.81 19.05 -3.29
C TYR A 140 3.63 17.56 -3.02
N VAL A 141 4.48 17.01 -2.14
CA VAL A 141 4.25 15.68 -1.55
C VAL A 141 3.59 15.91 -0.20
N VAL A 142 2.39 15.39 -0.03
CA VAL A 142 1.56 15.62 1.15
C VAL A 142 1.36 14.32 1.91
N PHE A 143 1.73 14.31 3.16
CA PHE A 143 1.35 13.25 4.10
C PHE A 143 0.09 13.72 4.82
N ALA A 144 -1.03 13.14 4.46
CA ALA A 144 -2.32 13.41 5.08
C ALA A 144 -2.53 12.42 6.24
N ARG A 145 -2.52 12.92 7.48
CA ARG A 145 -2.99 12.19 8.65
C ARG A 145 -4.48 12.43 8.79
N TYR A 146 -5.24 11.38 8.93
CA TYR A 146 -6.70 11.45 9.05
C TYR A 146 -7.21 10.38 9.98
N THR A 147 -8.48 10.49 10.38
CA THR A 147 -9.20 9.40 11.02
C THR A 147 -10.29 8.88 10.09
N TYR A 148 -10.67 7.61 10.25
CA TYR A 148 -11.81 7.03 9.58
C TYR A 148 -12.59 6.13 10.54
N LYS A 149 -13.86 5.96 10.27
CA LYS A 149 -14.73 5.08 11.04
C LYS A 149 -15.28 3.97 10.19
N PHE A 150 -15.29 2.78 10.76
CA PHE A 150 -16.03 1.68 10.18
C PHE A 150 -17.51 1.75 10.58
N LYS A 151 -18.35 1.25 9.71
CA LYS A 151 -19.78 1.19 9.95
C LYS A 151 -20.07 0.35 11.21
N ASP A 152 -20.94 0.88 12.06
CA ASP A 152 -21.35 0.26 13.33
C ASP A 152 -20.20 0.14 14.37
N ILE A 153 -19.09 0.85 14.19
CA ILE A 153 -17.97 0.95 15.14
C ILE A 153 -17.70 2.43 15.46
N ASP A 154 -17.84 2.80 16.75
CA ASP A 154 -17.70 4.18 17.17
C ASP A 154 -16.26 4.68 17.24
N THR A 155 -15.30 3.75 17.41
CA THR A 155 -13.88 4.09 17.53
C THR A 155 -13.31 4.54 16.19
N ALA A 156 -12.80 5.77 16.16
CA ALA A 156 -12.09 6.29 15.00
C ALA A 156 -10.69 5.67 14.88
N VAL A 157 -10.31 5.30 13.68
CA VAL A 157 -9.04 4.67 13.36
C VAL A 157 -8.14 5.68 12.68
N PRO A 158 -6.91 5.93 13.15
CA PRO A 158 -5.99 6.83 12.47
C PRO A 158 -5.43 6.19 11.19
N GLY A 159 -5.17 7.03 10.18
CA GLY A 159 -4.55 6.66 8.93
C GLY A 159 -3.57 7.72 8.44
N LEU A 160 -2.64 7.31 7.60
CA LEU A 160 -1.68 8.18 6.95
C LEU A 160 -1.59 7.82 5.47
N SER A 161 -1.76 8.80 4.60
CA SER A 161 -1.60 8.63 3.16
C SER A 161 -0.57 9.60 2.62
N GLN A 162 0.24 9.15 1.67
CA GLN A 162 1.10 10.00 0.86
C GLN A 162 0.37 10.35 -0.44
N LEU A 163 0.23 11.63 -0.73
CA LEU A 163 -0.45 12.16 -1.89
C LEU A 163 0.47 13.13 -2.63
N TYR A 164 0.38 13.17 -3.96
CA TYR A 164 1.09 14.12 -4.77
C TYR A 164 0.12 15.16 -5.33
N VAL A 165 0.37 16.44 -5.01
CA VAL A 165 -0.47 17.56 -5.41
C VAL A 165 0.28 18.39 -6.44
N CYS A 166 -0.39 18.72 -7.54
CA CYS A 166 0.14 19.52 -8.63
C CYS A 166 -0.72 20.77 -8.86
N THR A 167 -0.12 21.76 -9.50
CA THR A 167 -0.81 22.96 -9.98
C THR A 167 -0.97 22.88 -11.49
N ASP A 168 -2.18 23.09 -12.00
CA ASP A 168 -2.45 23.14 -13.43
C ASP A 168 -2.08 24.49 -14.08
N GLU A 169 -2.26 24.61 -15.39
CA GLU A 169 -1.95 25.85 -16.15
C GLU A 169 -2.78 27.06 -15.72
N ASP A 170 -3.94 26.84 -15.10
CA ASP A 170 -4.83 27.89 -14.57
C ASP A 170 -4.52 28.23 -13.11
N GLY A 171 -3.52 27.60 -12.51
CA GLY A 171 -3.10 27.81 -11.11
C GLY A 171 -3.95 27.05 -10.10
N LYS A 172 -4.77 26.09 -10.54
CA LYS A 172 -5.61 25.28 -9.67
C LYS A 172 -4.86 24.04 -9.19
N LEU A 173 -4.91 23.79 -7.88
CA LEU A 173 -4.34 22.60 -7.28
C LEU A 173 -5.25 21.36 -7.47
N TYR A 174 -4.62 20.21 -7.70
CA TYR A 174 -5.28 18.92 -7.78
C TYR A 174 -4.36 17.80 -7.29
N ILE A 175 -4.95 16.70 -6.83
CA ILE A 175 -4.23 15.47 -6.46
C ILE A 175 -3.98 14.68 -7.75
N ALA A 176 -2.71 14.41 -8.05
CA ALA A 176 -2.32 13.61 -9.19
C ALA A 176 -2.54 12.13 -8.86
N THR A 177 -3.43 11.50 -9.61
CA THR A 177 -3.77 10.07 -9.49
C THR A 177 -3.17 9.24 -10.63
N ARG A 178 -2.66 9.89 -11.67
CA ARG A 178 -1.96 9.22 -12.79
C ARG A 178 -0.51 8.97 -12.45
N GLU A 179 0.05 7.99 -13.14
CA GLU A 179 1.47 7.67 -13.06
C GLU A 179 2.31 8.91 -13.42
N GLN A 180 3.31 9.17 -12.58
CA GLN A 180 4.27 10.25 -12.79
C GLN A 180 5.49 9.69 -13.53
N ASP A 181 6.33 10.57 -14.07
CA ASP A 181 7.61 10.18 -14.63
C ASP A 181 8.54 9.59 -13.53
N GLN A 182 9.53 8.81 -13.99
CA GLN A 182 10.42 8.08 -13.07
C GLN A 182 11.13 8.99 -12.06
N HIS A 183 11.57 10.17 -12.46
CA HIS A 183 12.28 11.09 -11.57
C HIS A 183 11.34 11.62 -10.46
N THR A 184 10.12 11.97 -10.82
CA THR A 184 9.07 12.39 -9.88
C THR A 184 8.70 11.27 -8.93
N GLN A 185 8.56 10.03 -9.43
CA GLN A 185 8.29 8.87 -8.57
C GLN A 185 9.41 8.60 -7.58
N GLU A 186 10.67 8.59 -8.03
CA GLU A 186 11.84 8.44 -7.16
C GLU A 186 11.91 9.54 -6.09
N TYR A 187 11.57 10.77 -6.44
CA TYR A 187 11.50 11.86 -5.47
C TYR A 187 10.41 11.61 -4.41
N ILE A 188 9.19 11.26 -4.83
CA ILE A 188 8.07 10.96 -3.93
C ILE A 188 8.45 9.81 -2.98
N GLU A 189 9.01 8.73 -3.49
CA GLU A 189 9.47 7.58 -2.70
C GLU A 189 10.55 7.98 -1.69
N ASN A 190 11.53 8.80 -2.09
CA ASN A 190 12.61 9.25 -1.21
C ASN A 190 12.11 10.13 -0.05
N THR A 191 10.94 10.78 -0.17
CA THR A 191 10.37 11.53 0.96
C THR A 191 9.93 10.63 2.11
N LEU A 192 9.69 9.34 1.85
CA LEU A 192 9.39 8.35 2.91
C LEU A 192 10.59 8.12 3.86
N ASP A 193 11.82 8.37 3.40
CA ASP A 193 13.03 8.20 4.19
C ASP A 193 13.39 9.44 5.04
N LEU A 194 12.63 10.52 4.93
CA LEU A 194 12.79 11.69 5.80
C LEU A 194 12.51 11.30 7.25
N GLN A 195 13.39 11.73 8.16
CA GLN A 195 13.26 11.41 9.58
C GLN A 195 11.92 11.87 10.15
N GLU A 196 11.48 13.07 9.81
CA GLU A 196 10.20 13.63 10.27
C GLU A 196 8.99 12.83 9.75
N VAL A 197 9.10 12.22 8.56
CA VAL A 197 8.06 11.32 8.01
C VAL A 197 8.06 9.99 8.74
N GLN A 198 9.23 9.45 9.08
CA GLN A 198 9.31 8.21 9.88
C GLN A 198 8.73 8.43 11.28
N GLU A 199 9.05 9.55 11.93
CA GLU A 199 8.48 9.91 13.24
C GLU A 199 6.95 10.05 13.18
N LEU A 200 6.42 10.70 12.12
CA LEU A 200 4.97 10.80 11.90
C LEU A 200 4.32 9.42 11.70
N ARG A 201 4.96 8.51 10.97
CA ARG A 201 4.48 7.15 10.78
C ARG A 201 4.44 6.36 12.09
N GLU A 202 5.50 6.45 12.90
CA GLU A 202 5.56 5.82 14.23
C GLU A 202 4.46 6.34 15.15
N GLU A 203 4.19 7.66 15.12
CA GLU A 203 3.10 8.27 15.89
C GLU A 203 1.73 7.71 15.47
N VAL A 204 1.45 7.68 14.17
CA VAL A 204 0.17 7.15 13.65
C VAL A 204 0.02 5.65 13.93
N GLU A 205 1.12 4.88 13.88
CA GLU A 205 1.11 3.45 14.22
C GLU A 205 0.79 3.23 15.71
N ALA A 206 1.38 4.02 16.60
CA ALA A 206 1.10 3.95 18.03
C ALA A 206 -0.37 4.32 18.36
N ASP A 207 -0.91 5.33 17.68
CA ASP A 207 -2.32 5.71 17.82
C ASP A 207 -3.26 4.62 17.28
N TYR A 208 -2.89 3.95 16.18
CA TYR A 208 -3.63 2.82 15.62
C TYR A 208 -3.66 1.64 16.60
N GLU A 209 -2.52 1.27 17.18
CA GLU A 209 -2.46 0.22 18.21
C GLU A 209 -3.32 0.58 19.41
N THR A 210 -3.28 1.85 19.86
CA THR A 210 -4.13 2.36 20.93
C THR A 210 -5.62 2.23 20.60
N ALA A 211 -6.03 2.53 19.38
CA ALA A 211 -7.41 2.36 18.94
C ALA A 211 -7.84 0.89 19.00
N LEU A 212 -6.99 -0.04 18.52
CA LEU A 212 -7.26 -1.48 18.59
C LEU A 212 -7.32 -2.03 20.01
N GLU A 213 -6.46 -1.53 20.91
CA GLU A 213 -6.46 -1.93 22.31
C GLU A 213 -7.71 -1.43 23.06
N SER A 214 -8.23 -0.27 22.66
CA SER A 214 -9.37 0.39 23.31
C SER A 214 -10.73 -0.22 22.93
N ASP A 215 -10.84 -0.92 21.79
CA ASP A 215 -12.11 -1.43 21.27
C ASP A 215 -11.95 -2.85 20.71
N GLU A 216 -12.52 -3.81 21.41
CA GLU A 216 -12.52 -5.23 21.02
C GLU A 216 -13.31 -5.47 19.72
N ASN A 217 -14.42 -4.73 19.51
CA ASN A 217 -15.21 -4.87 18.28
C ASN A 217 -14.41 -4.37 17.06
N LEU A 218 -13.66 -3.27 17.23
CA LEU A 218 -12.78 -2.76 16.18
C LEU A 218 -11.68 -3.80 15.85
N ARG A 219 -11.04 -4.35 16.86
CA ARG A 219 -9.99 -5.36 16.66
C ARG A 219 -10.53 -6.58 15.93
N ASP A 220 -11.64 -7.15 16.41
CA ASP A 220 -12.28 -8.30 15.80
C ASP A 220 -12.72 -8.00 14.36
N PHE A 221 -13.22 -6.79 14.11
CA PHE A 221 -13.62 -6.37 12.77
C PHE A 221 -12.42 -6.25 11.83
N ILE A 222 -11.31 -5.65 12.26
CA ILE A 222 -10.08 -5.53 11.46
C ILE A 222 -9.43 -6.89 11.23
N GLU A 223 -9.38 -7.75 12.24
CA GLU A 223 -8.95 -9.14 12.08
C GLU A 223 -9.81 -9.89 11.07
N ASN A 224 -11.08 -9.59 10.95
CA ASN A 224 -11.99 -10.18 10.00
C ASN A 224 -12.04 -9.48 8.62
N ILE A 225 -11.77 -8.17 8.52
CA ILE A 225 -11.66 -7.46 7.22
C ILE A 225 -10.30 -7.68 6.55
N GLY A 226 -9.21 -7.59 7.32
CA GLY A 226 -7.82 -7.74 6.82
C GLY A 226 -7.56 -9.14 6.31
N VAL A 227 -8.43 -9.99 6.73
CA VAL A 227 -8.55 -11.34 6.26
C VAL A 227 -9.86 -11.35 5.47
N GLY A 228 -9.87 -11.21 4.18
CA GLY A 228 -10.90 -11.88 3.37
C GLY A 228 -10.98 -13.34 3.85
N THR A 229 -10.83 -13.55 5.15
CA THR A 229 -10.79 -14.78 5.89
C THR A 229 -12.20 -15.01 6.43
N SER A 230 -12.98 -15.57 5.58
CA SER A 230 -13.71 -16.69 6.10
C SER A 230 -12.72 -17.56 6.92
N LYS A 231 -13.14 -18.22 7.99
CA LYS A 231 -12.40 -19.35 8.63
C LYS A 231 -11.65 -20.20 7.60
N ALA A 232 -12.19 -20.29 6.40
CA ALA A 232 -11.66 -20.97 5.25
C ALA A 232 -10.30 -20.43 4.77
N ALA A 233 -10.07 -19.12 4.75
CA ALA A 233 -8.77 -18.61 4.31
C ALA A 233 -7.68 -18.84 5.38
N SER A 234 -8.03 -18.78 6.69
CA SER A 234 -7.11 -19.09 7.81
C SER A 234 -6.93 -20.58 8.06
N ALA A 235 -7.80 -21.44 7.52
CA ALA A 235 -7.69 -22.88 7.65
C ALA A 235 -6.37 -23.37 7.02
N ALA A 236 -5.77 -24.40 7.59
CA ALA A 236 -4.59 -25.02 7.01
C ALA A 236 -4.93 -25.83 5.75
N GLU A 237 -3.94 -26.01 4.88
CA GLU A 237 -4.09 -26.99 3.79
C GLU A 237 -4.39 -28.38 4.37
N GLY A 238 -5.42 -29.02 3.83
CA GLY A 238 -5.95 -30.29 4.31
C GLY A 238 -7.16 -30.17 5.23
N ASP A 239 -7.49 -28.97 5.70
CA ASP A 239 -8.68 -28.76 6.54
C ASP A 239 -9.98 -28.90 5.74
N GLN A 240 -11.02 -29.35 6.43
CA GLN A 240 -12.38 -29.47 5.88
C GLN A 240 -13.10 -28.13 6.05
N LEU A 241 -13.61 -27.60 4.95
CA LEU A 241 -14.41 -26.39 4.92
C LEU A 241 -15.85 -26.71 4.59
N THR A 242 -16.80 -26.04 5.23
CA THR A 242 -18.22 -26.20 4.96
C THR A 242 -18.74 -25.03 4.12
N VAL A 243 -19.43 -25.34 3.05
CA VAL A 243 -20.04 -24.34 2.17
C VAL A 243 -21.23 -23.67 2.88
N LYS A 244 -21.18 -22.36 2.99
CA LYS A 244 -22.19 -21.53 3.68
C LYS A 244 -23.46 -21.29 2.85
N SER A 245 -23.30 -21.24 1.52
CA SER A 245 -24.40 -21.04 0.57
C SER A 245 -24.02 -21.62 -0.79
N ASP A 246 -25.02 -21.96 -1.62
CA ASP A 246 -24.78 -22.47 -2.97
C ASP A 246 -23.82 -21.58 -3.75
N CYS A 247 -22.76 -22.15 -4.32
CA CYS A 247 -21.72 -21.41 -4.99
C CYS A 247 -21.16 -22.11 -6.23
N ASN A 248 -20.52 -21.30 -7.10
CA ASN A 248 -19.84 -21.82 -8.27
C ASN A 248 -18.39 -22.19 -7.94
N VAL A 249 -17.92 -23.31 -8.48
CA VAL A 249 -16.51 -23.67 -8.55
C VAL A 249 -15.96 -23.19 -9.89
N ARG A 250 -14.85 -22.48 -9.88
CA ARG A 250 -14.25 -21.88 -11.08
C ARG A 250 -12.88 -22.49 -11.40
N SER A 251 -12.47 -22.40 -12.67
CA SER A 251 -11.16 -22.90 -13.15
C SER A 251 -9.98 -22.01 -12.73
N GLU A 252 -10.25 -20.76 -12.38
CA GLU A 252 -9.25 -19.74 -12.02
C GLU A 252 -9.74 -18.95 -10.82
N PRO A 253 -8.84 -18.34 -10.02
CA PRO A 253 -9.18 -17.50 -8.86
C PRO A 253 -9.70 -16.13 -9.30
N SER A 254 -10.76 -16.13 -10.10
CA SER A 254 -11.38 -14.94 -10.72
C SER A 254 -12.87 -15.15 -10.93
N GLU A 255 -13.65 -14.06 -10.84
CA GLU A 255 -15.08 -14.08 -11.20
C GLU A 255 -15.30 -14.31 -12.70
N GLU A 256 -14.28 -14.11 -13.54
CA GLU A 256 -14.31 -14.38 -14.98
C GLU A 256 -13.88 -15.81 -15.34
N GLY A 257 -13.33 -16.57 -14.38
CA GLY A 257 -12.95 -17.98 -14.56
C GLY A 257 -14.15 -18.85 -14.99
N GLU A 258 -13.91 -19.85 -15.86
CA GLU A 258 -14.94 -20.78 -16.32
C GLU A 258 -15.55 -21.52 -15.12
N ILE A 259 -16.88 -21.68 -15.13
CA ILE A 259 -17.60 -22.41 -14.08
C ILE A 259 -17.44 -23.92 -14.35
N LEU A 260 -16.68 -24.60 -13.50
CA LEU A 260 -16.47 -26.05 -13.54
C LEU A 260 -17.67 -26.81 -12.99
N GLY A 261 -18.40 -26.22 -12.02
CA GLY A 261 -19.55 -26.81 -11.40
C GLY A 261 -20.06 -25.98 -10.23
N LYS A 262 -20.83 -26.62 -9.34
CA LYS A 262 -21.45 -25.99 -8.18
C LYS A 262 -21.28 -26.83 -6.93
N LEU A 263 -21.14 -26.15 -5.79
CA LEU A 263 -21.24 -26.71 -4.45
C LEU A 263 -22.54 -26.24 -3.82
N GLY A 264 -23.21 -27.09 -3.09
CA GLY A 264 -24.42 -26.79 -2.34
C GLY A 264 -24.10 -26.38 -0.89
N GLU A 265 -25.02 -25.62 -0.27
CA GLU A 265 -24.96 -25.29 1.15
C GLU A 265 -24.77 -26.55 2.03
N GLY A 266 -23.87 -26.45 3.01
CA GLY A 266 -23.53 -27.55 3.93
C GLY A 266 -22.58 -28.61 3.33
N GLN A 267 -22.22 -28.53 2.07
CA GLN A 267 -21.26 -29.43 1.46
C GLN A 267 -19.85 -29.19 2.02
N GLN A 268 -19.12 -30.28 2.30
CA GLN A 268 -17.74 -30.18 2.79
C GLN A 268 -16.75 -30.40 1.65
N VAL A 269 -15.69 -29.59 1.65
CA VAL A 269 -14.57 -29.69 0.73
C VAL A 269 -13.25 -29.57 1.50
N THR A 270 -12.19 -30.15 0.93
CA THR A 270 -10.84 -30.03 1.52
C THR A 270 -10.11 -28.84 0.89
N LYS A 271 -9.56 -27.97 1.73
CA LYS A 271 -8.69 -26.89 1.28
C LYS A 271 -7.37 -27.44 0.79
N MET A 272 -6.97 -27.04 -0.43
CA MET A 272 -5.68 -27.41 -1.02
C MET A 272 -4.68 -26.27 -1.01
N GLY A 273 -5.19 -25.02 -0.98
CA GLY A 273 -4.39 -23.79 -0.99
C GLY A 273 -5.27 -22.55 -0.94
N SER A 274 -4.67 -21.37 -1.13
CA SER A 274 -5.37 -20.09 -1.26
C SER A 274 -4.62 -19.18 -2.23
N GLU A 275 -5.38 -18.46 -3.05
CA GLU A 275 -4.87 -17.41 -3.92
C GLU A 275 -5.74 -16.16 -3.80
N GLY A 276 -5.25 -15.13 -3.09
CA GLY A 276 -6.06 -13.97 -2.72
C GLY A 276 -7.32 -14.38 -1.94
N ASP A 277 -8.49 -13.90 -2.39
CA ASP A 277 -9.79 -14.22 -1.78
C ASP A 277 -10.37 -15.58 -2.20
N TRP A 278 -9.60 -16.41 -2.88
CA TRP A 278 -10.04 -17.68 -3.41
C TRP A 278 -9.41 -18.85 -2.67
N ILE A 279 -10.22 -19.86 -2.37
CA ILE A 279 -9.80 -21.13 -1.82
C ILE A 279 -9.64 -22.13 -2.96
N GLU A 280 -8.45 -22.70 -3.05
CA GLU A 280 -8.18 -23.83 -3.93
C GLU A 280 -8.70 -25.12 -3.31
N ILE A 281 -9.47 -25.86 -4.09
CA ILE A 281 -10.05 -27.15 -3.71
C ILE A 281 -9.84 -28.19 -4.82
N THR A 282 -9.98 -29.44 -4.50
CA THR A 282 -10.14 -30.51 -5.52
C THR A 282 -11.62 -30.65 -5.85
N TYR A 283 -11.97 -30.43 -7.10
CA TYR A 283 -13.32 -30.61 -7.64
C TYR A 283 -13.31 -31.57 -8.85
N GLU A 284 -13.98 -32.71 -8.76
CA GLU A 284 -14.05 -33.73 -9.84
C GLU A 284 -12.65 -34.04 -10.45
N GLU A 285 -11.66 -34.30 -9.58
CA GLU A 285 -10.28 -34.67 -9.95
C GLU A 285 -9.45 -33.53 -10.62
N GLN A 286 -9.94 -32.29 -10.61
CA GLN A 286 -9.22 -31.12 -11.09
C GLN A 286 -9.16 -30.00 -10.01
N THR A 287 -8.27 -29.06 -10.20
CA THR A 287 -8.21 -27.87 -9.36
C THR A 287 -9.40 -26.96 -9.64
N GLY A 288 -10.08 -26.54 -8.58
CA GLY A 288 -11.17 -25.56 -8.65
C GLY A 288 -10.99 -24.48 -7.59
N TYR A 289 -11.59 -23.32 -7.84
CA TYR A 289 -11.50 -22.15 -6.97
C TYR A 289 -12.90 -21.71 -6.53
N VAL A 290 -13.04 -21.42 -5.24
CA VAL A 290 -14.27 -20.91 -4.63
C VAL A 290 -13.90 -19.72 -3.74
N ARG A 291 -14.70 -18.67 -3.75
CA ARG A 291 -14.45 -17.51 -2.87
C ARG A 291 -14.48 -17.91 -1.40
N SER A 292 -13.55 -17.36 -0.65
CA SER A 292 -13.35 -17.69 0.76
C SER A 292 -14.53 -17.31 1.66
N ASP A 293 -15.27 -16.25 1.33
CA ASP A 293 -16.45 -15.76 2.04
C ASP A 293 -17.69 -16.68 1.92
N LEU A 294 -17.64 -17.66 1.02
CA LEU A 294 -18.70 -18.67 0.81
C LEU A 294 -18.55 -19.91 1.69
N PHE A 295 -17.58 -19.93 2.60
CA PHE A 295 -17.36 -20.99 3.59
C PHE A 295 -17.62 -20.50 5.02
N GLU A 296 -17.91 -21.44 5.92
CA GLU A 296 -18.03 -21.21 7.38
C GLU A 296 -16.70 -21.48 8.10
#